data_6d26efeeb08abdae31e1e4b974ce4077
#
_entry.id   6d26efeeb08abdae31e1e4b974ce4077
#
_cell.length_a   1.000
_cell.length_b   1.000
_cell.length_c   1.000
_cell.angle_alpha   90.00
_cell.angle_beta   90.00
_cell.angle_gamma   90.00
#
_symmetry.space_group_name_H-M   'P 1'
#
loop_
_entity.id
_entity.type
_entity.pdbx_description
1 polymer ?
#
loop_
_entity_poly.entity_id
_entity_poly.type
_entity_poly.pdbx_seq_one_letter_code
_entity_poly.pdbx_strand_id
1 'polypeptide(L)'
;GESGSGKTTLGLAILRMIPSTGEIWVRDENLQTLKKKALKPHRKDLQIVFQDPYGSLSPRMTVNQIVGEGLRIHEPELSESEKNNKVLEAILEVGLEEQMLERYPHEFSGGQRQRISIARALVLKPKLIVMDEPTSALDVSVQAQIVDLLREVQRKYDLVYLFISHDLKVVRALAHDIVVMKEGQVVEQGPAQEIFESPSHEYTKELLTAAFM
;
A
#
# COMPACT_ATOMS: atom_id res chain seq x y z
N GLY A 1 4.21 5.82 -14.68
CA GLY A 1 4.87 7.11 -14.94
C GLY A 1 6.19 7.25 -14.19
N GLU A 2 7.04 8.15 -14.65
CA GLU A 2 8.36 8.42 -14.07
C GLU A 2 8.31 8.98 -12.65
N SER A 3 9.47 9.06 -11.99
CA SER A 3 9.59 9.75 -10.69
C SER A 3 9.19 11.22 -10.83
N GLY A 4 8.46 11.75 -9.86
CA GLY A 4 7.96 13.13 -9.92
C GLY A 4 6.67 13.35 -10.74
N SER A 5 6.10 12.32 -11.37
CA SER A 5 4.86 12.47 -12.16
C SER A 5 3.57 12.67 -11.33
N GLY A 6 3.66 12.74 -9.99
CA GLY A 6 2.53 13.03 -9.11
C GLY A 6 1.82 11.81 -8.50
N LYS A 7 2.31 10.59 -8.70
CA LYS A 7 1.67 9.34 -8.22
C LYS A 7 1.47 9.30 -6.70
N THR A 8 2.54 9.53 -5.94
CA THR A 8 2.48 9.61 -4.47
C THR A 8 1.53 10.71 -4.01
N THR A 9 1.59 11.88 -4.64
CA THR A 9 0.68 13.00 -4.33
C THR A 9 -0.78 12.60 -4.54
N LEU A 10 -1.10 11.92 -5.63
CA LEU A 10 -2.45 11.40 -5.88
C LEU A 10 -2.87 10.39 -4.81
N GLY A 11 -2.03 9.44 -4.45
CA GLY A 11 -2.30 8.47 -3.39
C GLY A 11 -2.60 9.14 -2.04
N LEU A 12 -1.77 10.11 -1.64
CA LEU A 12 -1.97 10.88 -0.41
C LEU A 12 -3.23 11.74 -0.45
N ALA A 13 -3.58 12.31 -1.61
CA ALA A 13 -4.81 13.08 -1.81
C ALA A 13 -6.06 12.20 -1.66
N ILE A 14 -6.08 11.01 -2.28
CA ILE A 14 -7.18 10.04 -2.15
C ILE A 14 -7.40 9.65 -0.68
N LEU A 15 -6.33 9.45 0.08
CA LEU A 15 -6.41 9.17 1.51
C LEU A 15 -6.70 10.40 2.38
N ARG A 16 -6.93 11.58 1.80
CA ARG A 16 -7.13 12.83 2.54
C ARG A 16 -6.01 13.11 3.55
N MET A 17 -4.77 12.76 3.21
CA MET A 17 -3.56 13.07 4.01
C MET A 17 -2.98 14.45 3.65
N ILE A 18 -3.23 14.93 2.44
CA ILE A 18 -2.89 16.27 1.96
C ILE A 18 -4.15 17.01 1.47
N PRO A 19 -4.19 18.34 1.47
CA PRO A 19 -5.27 19.12 0.87
C PRO A 19 -5.37 18.83 -0.63
N SER A 20 -6.60 18.69 -1.11
CA SER A 20 -6.90 18.48 -2.54
C SER A 20 -8.27 19.04 -2.89
N THR A 21 -8.54 19.22 -4.18
CA THR A 21 -9.83 19.64 -4.72
C THR A 21 -10.40 18.51 -5.59
N GLY A 22 -11.70 18.57 -5.87
CA GLY A 22 -12.42 17.53 -6.61
C GLY A 22 -13.26 16.65 -5.69
N GLU A 23 -13.57 15.45 -6.12
CA GLU A 23 -14.41 14.51 -5.39
C GLU A 23 -13.68 13.19 -5.18
N ILE A 24 -13.85 12.61 -3.99
CA ILE A 24 -13.29 11.29 -3.63
C ILE A 24 -14.44 10.47 -3.07
N TRP A 25 -14.97 9.60 -3.88
CA TRP A 25 -16.08 8.73 -3.53
C TRP A 25 -15.58 7.39 -3.00
N VAL A 26 -16.04 7.04 -1.80
CA VAL A 26 -15.88 5.70 -1.23
C VAL A 26 -17.28 5.17 -0.97
N ARG A 27 -17.70 4.18 -1.73
CA ARG A 27 -19.11 3.78 -1.80
C ARG A 27 -19.99 4.98 -2.18
N ASP A 28 -20.97 5.32 -1.36
CA ASP A 28 -21.91 6.41 -1.61
C ASP A 28 -21.56 7.71 -0.87
N GLU A 29 -20.33 7.82 -0.33
CA GLU A 29 -19.91 8.94 0.48
C GLU A 29 -18.71 9.69 -0.15
N ASN A 30 -18.86 11.01 -0.33
CA ASN A 30 -17.77 11.86 -0.80
C ASN A 30 -16.88 12.30 0.35
N LEU A 31 -15.68 11.72 0.44
CA LEU A 31 -14.73 12.00 1.52
C LEU A 31 -14.25 13.45 1.55
N GLN A 32 -14.29 14.18 0.41
CA GLN A 32 -13.86 15.58 0.37
C GLN A 32 -14.73 16.52 1.20
N THR A 33 -16.00 16.17 1.39
CA THR A 33 -16.94 16.96 2.19
C THR A 33 -16.81 16.72 3.68
N LEU A 34 -16.12 15.65 4.09
CA LEU A 34 -16.05 15.22 5.48
C LEU A 34 -15.06 16.06 6.29
N LYS A 35 -15.46 16.43 7.50
CA LYS A 35 -14.56 17.00 8.51
C LYS A 35 -13.65 15.89 9.12
N LYS A 36 -12.54 16.30 9.70
CA LYS A 36 -11.51 15.40 10.25
C LYS A 36 -12.05 14.31 11.20
N LYS A 37 -13.05 14.63 12.02
CA LYS A 37 -13.70 13.68 12.94
C LYS A 37 -14.52 12.63 12.20
N ALA A 38 -15.22 13.03 11.14
CA ALA A 38 -16.02 12.11 10.31
C ALA A 38 -15.17 11.20 9.42
N LEU A 39 -13.93 11.59 9.09
CA LEU A 39 -12.97 10.75 8.37
C LEU A 39 -12.40 9.60 9.22
N LYS A 40 -12.46 9.66 10.55
CA LYS A 40 -11.83 8.65 11.42
C LYS A 40 -12.31 7.22 11.14
N PRO A 41 -13.61 6.92 11.00
CA PRO A 41 -14.08 5.58 10.64
C PRO A 41 -13.52 5.08 9.29
N HIS A 42 -13.48 5.96 8.27
CA HIS A 42 -12.95 5.60 6.95
C HIS A 42 -11.46 5.27 6.96
N ARG A 43 -10.68 5.85 7.88
CA ARG A 43 -9.24 5.56 8.01
C ARG A 43 -8.94 4.12 8.42
N LYS A 44 -9.90 3.42 9.03
CA LYS A 44 -9.80 1.98 9.27
C LYS A 44 -9.82 1.20 7.95
N ASP A 45 -10.71 1.60 7.05
CA ASP A 45 -10.91 0.94 5.75
C ASP A 45 -9.87 1.36 4.69
N LEU A 46 -9.20 2.51 4.90
CA LEU A 46 -8.27 3.11 3.95
C LEU A 46 -6.87 3.19 4.58
N GLN A 47 -5.98 2.30 4.17
CA GLN A 47 -4.64 2.19 4.73
C GLN A 47 -3.56 2.55 3.70
N ILE A 48 -2.33 2.76 4.18
CA ILE A 48 -1.18 3.08 3.33
C ILE A 48 0.05 2.28 3.76
N VAL A 49 0.80 1.82 2.75
CA VAL A 49 2.17 1.31 2.88
C VAL A 49 3.08 2.28 2.14
N PHE A 50 4.00 2.92 2.86
CA PHE A 50 4.92 3.92 2.32
C PHE A 50 6.12 3.29 1.61
N GLN A 51 6.74 4.05 0.72
CA GLN A 51 7.92 3.69 -0.04
C GLN A 51 9.12 3.32 0.85
N ASP A 52 9.35 4.10 1.90
CA ASP A 52 10.45 3.86 2.85
C ASP A 52 9.94 3.13 4.10
N PRO A 53 10.16 1.80 4.18
CA PRO A 53 9.79 1.05 5.37
C PRO A 53 10.65 1.43 6.59
N TYR A 54 11.85 2.00 6.38
CA TYR A 54 12.72 2.42 7.46
C TYR A 54 12.17 3.68 8.15
N GLY A 55 11.84 4.71 7.38
CA GLY A 55 11.29 5.96 7.89
C GLY A 55 9.85 5.84 8.38
N SER A 56 9.10 4.83 7.92
CA SER A 56 7.70 4.64 8.29
C SER A 56 7.49 3.83 9.58
N LEU A 57 8.50 3.12 10.09
CA LEU A 57 8.44 2.33 11.31
C LEU A 57 9.18 3.07 12.44
N SER A 58 8.51 3.29 13.57
CA SER A 58 9.16 3.93 14.72
C SER A 58 10.30 3.05 15.26
N PRO A 59 11.55 3.55 15.30
CA PRO A 59 12.70 2.76 15.77
C PRO A 59 12.68 2.49 17.29
N ARG A 60 11.77 3.15 18.01
CA ARG A 60 11.62 3.03 19.48
C ARG A 60 10.49 2.10 19.90
N MET A 61 9.76 1.52 18.95
CA MET A 61 8.63 0.64 19.19
C MET A 61 8.97 -0.78 18.75
N THR A 62 8.48 -1.78 19.48
CA THR A 62 8.56 -3.18 19.03
C THR A 62 7.60 -3.42 17.85
N VAL A 63 7.78 -4.53 17.13
CA VAL A 63 6.89 -4.94 16.06
C VAL A 63 5.44 -5.04 16.54
N ASN A 64 5.21 -5.65 17.71
CA ASN A 64 3.90 -5.74 18.34
C ASN A 64 3.25 -4.36 18.54
N GLN A 65 4.03 -3.40 19.03
CA GLN A 65 3.55 -2.03 19.25
C GLN A 65 3.22 -1.32 17.94
N ILE A 66 4.07 -1.45 16.91
CA ILE A 66 3.90 -0.83 15.60
C ILE A 66 2.66 -1.37 14.89
N VAL A 67 2.52 -2.68 14.82
CA VAL A 67 1.39 -3.32 14.13
C VAL A 67 0.09 -3.08 14.91
N GLY A 68 0.14 -3.14 16.25
CA GLY A 68 -1.03 -2.95 17.11
C GLY A 68 -1.49 -1.50 17.29
N GLU A 69 -0.72 -0.49 16.81
CA GLU A 69 -1.07 0.93 17.00
C GLU A 69 -2.44 1.28 16.39
N GLY A 70 -2.72 0.79 15.19
CA GLY A 70 -4.00 0.99 14.52
C GLY A 70 -5.18 0.43 15.32
N LEU A 71 -5.03 -0.73 15.95
CA LEU A 71 -6.06 -1.34 16.80
C LEU A 71 -6.36 -0.49 18.04
N ARG A 72 -5.34 0.09 18.66
CA ARG A 72 -5.53 0.98 19.82
C ARG A 72 -6.35 2.22 19.49
N ILE A 73 -6.25 2.70 18.25
CA ILE A 73 -6.95 3.91 17.77
C ILE A 73 -8.37 3.60 17.28
N HIS A 74 -8.54 2.49 16.55
CA HIS A 74 -9.76 2.19 15.83
C HIS A 74 -10.65 1.13 16.49
N GLU A 75 -10.07 0.30 17.37
CA GLU A 75 -10.76 -0.75 18.13
C GLU A 75 -10.36 -0.68 19.63
N PRO A 76 -10.57 0.49 20.28
CA PRO A 76 -10.15 0.70 21.68
C PRO A 76 -10.89 -0.21 22.67
N GLU A 77 -12.07 -0.75 22.28
CA GLU A 77 -12.89 -1.66 23.07
C GLU A 77 -12.28 -3.06 23.23
N LEU A 78 -11.34 -3.44 22.34
CA LEU A 78 -10.70 -4.74 22.45
C LEU A 78 -9.76 -4.80 23.65
N SER A 79 -9.75 -5.94 24.34
CA SER A 79 -8.76 -6.25 25.36
C SER A 79 -7.35 -6.35 24.77
N GLU A 80 -6.32 -6.21 25.60
CA GLU A 80 -4.94 -6.34 25.12
C GLU A 80 -4.64 -7.75 24.58
N SER A 81 -5.28 -8.79 25.13
CA SER A 81 -5.16 -10.15 24.60
C SER A 81 -5.74 -10.28 23.19
N GLU A 82 -6.92 -9.70 22.92
CA GLU A 82 -7.53 -9.70 21.59
C GLU A 82 -6.70 -8.90 20.57
N LYS A 83 -6.15 -7.76 20.99
CA LYS A 83 -5.23 -6.97 20.14
C LYS A 83 -3.98 -7.76 19.80
N ASN A 84 -3.35 -8.40 20.79
CA ASN A 84 -2.15 -9.22 20.58
C ASN A 84 -2.43 -10.40 19.64
N ASN A 85 -3.58 -11.06 19.74
CA ASN A 85 -3.97 -12.13 18.82
C ASN A 85 -4.12 -11.62 17.39
N LYS A 86 -4.77 -10.46 17.19
CA LYS A 86 -4.87 -9.85 15.84
C LYS A 86 -3.52 -9.44 15.27
N VAL A 87 -2.62 -8.93 16.12
CA VAL A 87 -1.25 -8.60 15.70
C VAL A 87 -0.50 -9.86 15.29
N LEU A 88 -0.60 -10.92 16.08
CA LEU A 88 0.03 -12.21 15.75
C LEU A 88 -0.50 -12.77 14.43
N GLU A 89 -1.83 -12.77 14.22
CA GLU A 89 -2.43 -13.18 12.94
C GLU A 89 -1.84 -12.39 11.77
N ALA A 90 -1.74 -11.05 11.89
CA ALA A 90 -1.23 -10.21 10.82
C ALA A 90 0.27 -10.44 10.54
N ILE A 91 1.07 -10.74 11.56
CA ILE A 91 2.49 -11.06 11.45
C ILE A 91 2.70 -12.42 10.77
N LEU A 92 1.93 -13.43 11.16
CA LEU A 92 1.98 -14.75 10.51
C LEU A 92 1.52 -14.69 9.05
N GLU A 93 0.50 -13.88 8.76
CA GLU A 93 -0.03 -13.66 7.41
C GLU A 93 1.02 -13.12 6.43
N VAL A 94 1.92 -12.27 6.90
CA VAL A 94 3.01 -11.75 6.08
C VAL A 94 4.26 -12.64 6.07
N GLY A 95 4.17 -13.86 6.64
CA GLY A 95 5.27 -14.83 6.67
C GLY A 95 6.40 -14.47 7.64
N LEU A 96 6.07 -13.78 8.73
CA LEU A 96 6.98 -13.54 9.85
C LEU A 96 6.60 -14.44 11.04
N GLU A 97 7.48 -14.55 12.02
CA GLU A 97 7.34 -15.47 13.15
C GLU A 97 6.94 -14.74 14.43
N GLU A 98 6.20 -15.42 15.32
CA GLU A 98 5.74 -14.89 16.61
C GLU A 98 6.89 -14.32 17.46
N GLN A 99 8.02 -15.00 17.50
CA GLN A 99 9.20 -14.57 18.25
C GLN A 99 9.79 -13.22 17.81
N MET A 100 9.33 -12.69 16.65
CA MET A 100 9.75 -11.39 16.13
C MET A 100 8.96 -10.22 16.71
N LEU A 101 7.86 -10.48 17.41
CA LEU A 101 6.95 -9.44 17.93
C LEU A 101 7.61 -8.46 18.91
N GLU A 102 8.54 -8.94 19.74
CA GLU A 102 9.22 -8.12 20.75
C GLU A 102 10.51 -7.46 20.24
N ARG A 103 10.86 -7.68 18.97
CA ARG A 103 12.04 -7.09 18.35
C ARG A 103 11.77 -5.70 17.78
N TYR A 104 12.83 -4.93 17.56
CA TYR A 104 12.79 -3.58 17.04
C TYR A 104 13.09 -3.54 15.53
N PRO A 105 12.60 -2.53 14.78
CA PRO A 105 12.77 -2.45 13.33
C PRO A 105 14.22 -2.56 12.84
N HIS A 106 15.18 -2.04 13.59
CA HIS A 106 16.60 -2.07 13.21
C HIS A 106 17.22 -3.48 13.20
N GLU A 107 16.55 -4.46 13.79
CA GLU A 107 17.00 -5.87 13.84
C GLU A 107 16.55 -6.68 12.60
N PHE A 108 15.83 -6.05 11.66
CA PHE A 108 15.24 -6.71 10.50
C PHE A 108 15.88 -6.29 9.18
N SER A 109 15.88 -7.20 8.19
CA SER A 109 16.23 -6.89 6.81
C SER A 109 15.21 -5.95 6.16
N GLY A 110 15.55 -5.35 5.02
CA GLY A 110 14.63 -4.49 4.27
C GLY A 110 13.32 -5.18 3.91
N GLY A 111 13.38 -6.41 3.41
CA GLY A 111 12.20 -7.21 3.08
C GLY A 111 11.34 -7.57 4.29
N GLN A 112 11.95 -7.85 5.45
CA GLN A 112 11.21 -8.10 6.69
C GLN A 112 10.53 -6.82 7.20
N ARG A 113 11.18 -5.66 7.12
CA ARG A 113 10.55 -4.36 7.47
C ARG A 113 9.38 -4.06 6.55
N GLN A 114 9.50 -4.36 5.26
CA GLN A 114 8.40 -4.22 4.32
C GLN A 114 7.21 -5.10 4.72
N ARG A 115 7.44 -6.36 5.10
CA ARG A 115 6.41 -7.26 5.60
C ARG A 115 5.75 -6.71 6.89
N ILE A 116 6.52 -6.13 7.81
CA ILE A 116 5.98 -5.46 9.01
C ILE A 116 5.09 -4.27 8.61
N SER A 117 5.50 -3.46 7.63
CA SER A 117 4.70 -2.33 7.12
C SER A 117 3.38 -2.79 6.50
N ILE A 118 3.40 -3.91 5.78
CA ILE A 118 2.20 -4.55 5.22
C ILE A 118 1.31 -5.09 6.35
N ALA A 119 1.86 -5.81 7.35
CA ALA A 119 1.13 -6.31 8.50
C ALA A 119 0.42 -5.19 9.27
N ARG A 120 1.10 -4.04 9.46
CA ARG A 120 0.52 -2.85 10.10
C ARG A 120 -0.72 -2.33 9.36
N ALA A 121 -0.72 -2.39 8.03
CA ALA A 121 -1.89 -2.01 7.24
C ALA A 121 -3.00 -3.08 7.31
N LEU A 122 -2.63 -4.37 7.28
CA LEU A 122 -3.56 -5.49 7.24
C LEU A 122 -4.30 -5.76 8.55
N VAL A 123 -3.70 -5.45 9.70
CA VAL A 123 -4.26 -5.76 11.04
C VAL A 123 -5.65 -5.20 11.26
N LEU A 124 -5.97 -4.10 10.57
CA LEU A 124 -7.29 -3.44 10.60
C LEU A 124 -8.31 -4.07 9.64
N LYS A 125 -7.90 -5.05 8.81
CA LYS A 125 -8.72 -5.65 7.74
C LYS A 125 -9.34 -4.58 6.84
N PRO A 126 -8.51 -3.71 6.20
CA PRO A 126 -8.97 -2.59 5.40
C PRO A 126 -9.69 -3.05 4.13
N LYS A 127 -10.31 -2.10 3.41
CA LYS A 127 -10.91 -2.32 2.09
C LYS A 127 -9.99 -1.89 0.95
N LEU A 128 -9.24 -0.82 1.18
CA LEU A 128 -8.26 -0.27 0.23
C LEU A 128 -6.91 -0.09 0.92
N ILE A 129 -5.86 -0.52 0.26
CA ILE A 129 -4.49 -0.18 0.65
C ILE A 129 -3.82 0.57 -0.50
N VAL A 130 -3.40 1.80 -0.24
CA VAL A 130 -2.49 2.53 -1.12
C VAL A 130 -1.07 2.03 -0.85
N MET A 131 -0.41 1.52 -1.86
CA MET A 131 0.97 1.04 -1.80
C MET A 131 1.85 1.95 -2.63
N ASP A 132 2.62 2.79 -1.94
CA ASP A 132 3.51 3.75 -2.58
C ASP A 132 4.90 3.14 -2.75
N GLU A 133 5.21 2.68 -3.96
CA GLU A 133 6.47 2.04 -4.35
C GLU A 133 6.98 0.97 -3.36
N PRO A 134 6.16 0.01 -2.92
CA PRO A 134 6.46 -0.85 -1.77
C PRO A 134 7.63 -1.82 -2.00
N THR A 135 8.16 -1.90 -3.20
CA THR A 135 9.22 -2.84 -3.57
C THR A 135 10.47 -2.16 -4.12
N SER A 136 10.47 -0.82 -4.25
CA SER A 136 11.54 -0.09 -4.94
C SER A 136 12.93 -0.18 -4.28
N ALA A 137 12.97 -0.38 -2.96
CA ALA A 137 14.21 -0.48 -2.17
C ALA A 137 14.67 -1.94 -1.93
N LEU A 138 14.03 -2.92 -2.59
CA LEU A 138 14.27 -4.35 -2.37
C LEU A 138 15.01 -4.97 -3.56
N ASP A 139 15.82 -6.00 -3.29
CA ASP A 139 16.39 -6.81 -4.36
C ASP A 139 15.31 -7.62 -5.11
N VAL A 140 15.63 -8.05 -6.34
CA VAL A 140 14.67 -8.68 -7.25
C VAL A 140 14.02 -9.94 -6.65
N SER A 141 14.76 -10.71 -5.87
CA SER A 141 14.23 -11.96 -5.29
C SER A 141 13.23 -11.67 -4.16
N VAL A 142 13.53 -10.71 -3.30
CA VAL A 142 12.63 -10.26 -2.22
C VAL A 142 11.42 -9.54 -2.80
N GLN A 143 11.60 -8.74 -3.87
CA GLN A 143 10.51 -8.10 -4.59
C GLN A 143 9.48 -9.12 -5.11
N ALA A 144 9.93 -10.22 -5.73
CA ALA A 144 9.05 -11.28 -6.18
C ALA A 144 8.23 -11.89 -5.02
N GLN A 145 8.89 -12.17 -3.89
CA GLN A 145 8.20 -12.68 -2.69
C GLN A 145 7.14 -11.73 -2.14
N ILE A 146 7.41 -10.41 -2.15
CA ILE A 146 6.41 -9.41 -1.73
C ILE A 146 5.24 -9.36 -2.72
N VAL A 147 5.50 -9.45 -4.02
CA VAL A 147 4.44 -9.49 -5.05
C VAL A 147 3.53 -10.70 -4.85
N ASP A 148 4.11 -11.89 -4.62
CA ASP A 148 3.33 -13.11 -4.37
C ASP A 148 2.51 -13.02 -3.08
N LEU A 149 3.11 -12.53 -1.99
CA LEU A 149 2.40 -12.23 -0.74
C LEU A 149 1.20 -11.31 -0.98
N LEU A 150 1.39 -10.20 -1.71
CA LEU A 150 0.32 -9.24 -1.97
C LEU A 150 -0.83 -9.86 -2.78
N ARG A 151 -0.54 -10.75 -3.73
CA ARG A 151 -1.56 -11.50 -4.49
C ARG A 151 -2.36 -12.46 -3.63
N GLU A 152 -1.68 -13.17 -2.73
CA GLU A 152 -2.33 -14.12 -1.80
C GLU A 152 -3.28 -13.37 -0.86
N VAL A 153 -2.77 -12.30 -0.24
CA VAL A 153 -3.53 -11.47 0.69
C VAL A 153 -4.71 -10.78 -0.01
N GLN A 154 -4.51 -10.28 -1.24
CA GLN A 154 -5.58 -9.68 -2.04
C GLN A 154 -6.72 -10.66 -2.27
N ARG A 155 -6.42 -11.88 -2.71
CA ARG A 155 -7.43 -12.93 -2.94
C ARG A 155 -8.12 -13.38 -1.67
N LYS A 156 -7.37 -13.52 -0.58
CA LYS A 156 -7.89 -14.00 0.71
C LYS A 156 -8.88 -13.03 1.35
N TYR A 157 -8.62 -11.73 1.23
CA TYR A 157 -9.39 -10.69 1.92
C TYR A 157 -10.23 -9.81 0.99
N ASP A 158 -10.27 -10.11 -0.31
CA ASP A 158 -10.94 -9.30 -1.35
C ASP A 158 -10.55 -7.82 -1.27
N LEU A 159 -9.23 -7.58 -1.19
CA LEU A 159 -8.65 -6.25 -1.03
C LEU A 159 -8.53 -5.52 -2.36
N VAL A 160 -8.81 -4.23 -2.32
CA VAL A 160 -8.47 -3.31 -3.41
C VAL A 160 -7.09 -2.71 -3.14
N TYR A 161 -6.20 -2.74 -4.13
CA TYR A 161 -4.92 -2.05 -4.09
C TYR A 161 -4.91 -0.87 -5.05
N LEU A 162 -4.48 0.29 -4.56
CA LEU A 162 -3.93 1.35 -5.40
C LEU A 162 -2.40 1.21 -5.35
N PHE A 163 -1.85 0.51 -6.33
CA PHE A 163 -0.44 0.19 -6.38
C PHE A 163 0.33 1.21 -7.22
N ILE A 164 1.20 1.98 -6.58
CA ILE A 164 2.06 2.99 -7.23
C ILE A 164 3.43 2.35 -7.45
N SER A 165 3.90 2.35 -8.69
CA SER A 165 5.23 1.86 -9.04
C SER A 165 5.74 2.51 -10.31
N HIS A 166 7.05 2.57 -10.45
CA HIS A 166 7.75 2.83 -11.71
C HIS A 166 8.28 1.53 -12.34
N ASP A 167 8.25 0.40 -11.63
CA ASP A 167 8.63 -0.92 -12.16
C ASP A 167 7.47 -1.56 -12.90
N LEU A 168 7.53 -1.53 -14.23
CA LEU A 168 6.47 -2.05 -15.10
C LEU A 168 6.36 -3.58 -15.05
N LYS A 169 7.40 -4.31 -14.63
CA LYS A 169 7.32 -5.78 -14.44
C LYS A 169 6.43 -6.10 -13.25
N VAL A 170 6.57 -5.36 -12.16
CA VAL A 170 5.71 -5.50 -10.97
C VAL A 170 4.27 -5.10 -11.29
N VAL A 171 4.08 -3.97 -12.00
CA VAL A 171 2.76 -3.52 -12.43
C VAL A 171 2.08 -4.59 -13.28
N ARG A 172 2.78 -5.15 -14.28
CA ARG A 172 2.26 -6.24 -15.13
C ARG A 172 1.87 -7.49 -14.33
N ALA A 173 2.56 -7.74 -13.22
CA ALA A 173 2.31 -8.88 -12.37
C ALA A 173 1.06 -8.71 -11.48
N LEU A 174 0.69 -7.49 -11.07
CA LEU A 174 -0.34 -7.23 -10.06
C LEU A 174 -1.58 -6.51 -10.59
N ALA A 175 -1.42 -5.63 -11.58
CA ALA A 175 -2.48 -4.71 -11.97
C ALA A 175 -3.57 -5.39 -12.82
N HIS A 176 -4.83 -5.05 -12.53
CA HIS A 176 -5.99 -5.32 -13.38
C HIS A 176 -6.26 -4.13 -14.30
N ASP A 177 -6.18 -2.93 -13.75
CA ASP A 177 -6.29 -1.66 -14.47
C ASP A 177 -5.05 -0.80 -14.22
N ILE A 178 -4.71 0.03 -15.19
CA ILE A 178 -3.54 0.91 -15.13
C ILE A 178 -3.96 2.35 -15.40
N VAL A 179 -3.37 3.25 -14.62
CA VAL A 179 -3.41 4.69 -14.84
C VAL A 179 -1.99 5.19 -15.08
N VAL A 180 -1.72 5.72 -16.25
CA VAL A 180 -0.42 6.30 -16.63
C VAL A 180 -0.44 7.79 -16.35
N MET A 181 0.54 8.24 -15.54
CA MET A 181 0.67 9.66 -15.17
C MET A 181 1.95 10.26 -15.74
N LYS A 182 1.85 11.48 -16.26
CA LYS A 182 2.97 12.33 -16.69
C LYS A 182 2.72 13.77 -16.22
N GLU A 183 3.69 14.39 -15.56
CA GLU A 183 3.64 15.79 -15.15
C GLU A 183 2.35 16.18 -14.40
N GLY A 184 1.88 15.32 -13.50
CA GLY A 184 0.67 15.54 -12.70
C GLY A 184 -0.65 15.26 -13.43
N GLN A 185 -0.62 14.82 -14.67
CA GLN A 185 -1.80 14.52 -15.47
C GLN A 185 -1.94 13.02 -15.75
N VAL A 186 -3.17 12.54 -15.82
CA VAL A 186 -3.47 11.22 -16.35
C VAL A 186 -3.45 11.31 -17.88
N VAL A 187 -2.52 10.59 -18.52
CA VAL A 187 -2.34 10.60 -19.97
C VAL A 187 -2.97 9.39 -20.66
N GLU A 188 -3.09 8.28 -19.94
CA GLU A 188 -3.74 7.07 -20.42
C GLU A 188 -4.26 6.24 -19.26
N GLN A 189 -5.39 5.54 -19.45
CA GLN A 189 -5.94 4.60 -18.46
C GLN A 189 -6.73 3.50 -19.16
N GLY A 190 -6.75 2.32 -18.57
CA GLY A 190 -7.52 1.19 -19.05
C GLY A 190 -7.08 -0.15 -18.45
N PRO A 191 -7.69 -1.25 -18.91
CA PRO A 191 -7.29 -2.59 -18.54
C PRO A 191 -5.79 -2.83 -18.77
N ALA A 192 -5.15 -3.53 -17.84
CA ALA A 192 -3.70 -3.76 -17.93
C ALA A 192 -3.30 -4.43 -19.25
N GLN A 193 -4.09 -5.37 -19.73
CA GLN A 193 -3.82 -6.03 -21.01
C GLN A 193 -3.76 -5.03 -22.17
N GLU A 194 -4.73 -4.13 -22.27
CA GLU A 194 -4.78 -3.13 -23.35
C GLU A 194 -3.58 -2.17 -23.29
N ILE A 195 -3.27 -1.66 -22.09
CA ILE A 195 -2.14 -0.75 -21.89
C ILE A 195 -0.79 -1.41 -22.24
N PHE A 196 -0.62 -2.70 -21.95
CA PHE A 196 0.63 -3.40 -22.27
C PHE A 196 0.72 -3.85 -23.74
N GLU A 197 -0.38 -4.25 -24.36
CA GLU A 197 -0.37 -4.83 -25.72
C GLU A 197 -0.61 -3.78 -26.81
N SER A 198 -1.40 -2.75 -26.53
CA SER A 198 -1.84 -1.77 -27.52
C SER A 198 -1.95 -0.35 -26.94
N PRO A 199 -0.85 0.20 -26.35
CA PRO A 199 -0.87 1.54 -25.78
C PRO A 199 -1.21 2.59 -26.85
N SER A 200 -2.10 3.51 -26.53
CA SER A 200 -2.52 4.58 -27.44
C SER A 200 -1.63 5.81 -27.33
N HIS A 201 -1.26 6.19 -26.10
CA HIS A 201 -0.49 7.40 -25.85
C HIS A 201 1.02 7.20 -26.09
N GLU A 202 1.69 8.16 -26.76
CA GLU A 202 3.12 8.06 -27.13
C GLU A 202 4.02 7.85 -25.92
N TYR A 203 3.79 8.60 -24.86
CA TYR A 203 4.54 8.44 -23.61
C TYR A 203 4.42 7.03 -22.99
N THR A 204 3.25 6.38 -23.10
CA THR A 204 3.09 5.00 -22.63
C THR A 204 3.92 4.04 -23.46
N LYS A 205 3.97 4.23 -24.78
CA LYS A 205 4.81 3.43 -25.67
C LYS A 205 6.30 3.57 -25.33
N GLU A 206 6.74 4.82 -25.10
CA GLU A 206 8.12 5.11 -24.68
C GLU A 206 8.47 4.39 -23.36
N LEU A 207 7.58 4.46 -22.35
CA LEU A 207 7.78 3.79 -21.06
C LEU A 207 7.89 2.26 -21.22
N LEU A 208 7.02 1.66 -22.03
CA LEU A 208 7.02 0.21 -22.26
C LEU A 208 8.27 -0.22 -23.03
N THR A 209 8.66 0.53 -24.05
CA THR A 209 9.87 0.27 -24.81
C THR A 209 11.10 0.29 -23.91
N ALA A 210 11.23 1.31 -23.05
CA ALA A 210 12.36 1.44 -22.12
C ALA A 210 12.41 0.34 -21.05
N ALA A 211 11.27 -0.28 -20.71
CA ALA A 211 11.21 -1.30 -19.66
C ALA A 211 11.40 -2.73 -20.15
N PHE A 212 11.10 -3.02 -21.43
CA PHE A 212 11.03 -4.38 -21.95
C PHE A 212 11.95 -4.65 -23.17
N MET A 213 12.61 -3.63 -23.69
CA MET A 213 13.69 -3.74 -24.68
C MET A 213 15.06 -3.52 -24.06
#